data_7d1b23c1dd2744dd0226a090ad396b16
#
_entry.id   7d1b23c1dd2744dd0226a090ad396b16
#
_cell.length_a   1.000
_cell.length_b   1.000
_cell.length_c   1.000
_cell.angle_alpha   90.00
_cell.angle_beta   90.00
_cell.angle_gamma   90.00
#
_symmetry.space_group_name_H-M   'P 1'
#
loop_
_entity.id
_entity.type
_entity.pdbx_description
1 polymer ?
#
loop_
_entity_poly.entity_id
_entity_poly.type
_entity_poly.pdbx_seq_one_letter_code
_entity_poly.pdbx_strand_id
1 'polypeptide(L)'
;MGAASVSEYVALLNEEQRRHVSAFIDFMSAEYPQLIPKISFSMPMWLLGKKMYEGYVAVSAAKSHFSIHFSDEEFLNRLSEGLPACKKGKRCINIPYGDEESLHAVEEHISDFLKIYHFEGSSSL
;
A
#
# COMPACT_ATOMS: atom_id res chain seq x y z
N MET A 1 4.19 -16.19 14.23
CA MET A 1 3.93 -14.89 14.85
C MET A 1 4.22 -13.78 13.89
N GLY A 2 3.33 -12.84 13.81
CA GLY A 2 3.55 -11.68 12.96
C GLY A 2 4.49 -10.68 13.60
N ALA A 3 4.91 -9.72 12.81
CA ALA A 3 5.75 -8.62 13.29
C ALA A 3 4.91 -7.69 14.17
N ALA A 4 5.55 -7.09 15.15
CA ALA A 4 4.89 -6.14 16.05
C ALA A 4 4.99 -4.71 15.55
N SER A 5 5.89 -4.44 14.60
CA SER A 5 6.09 -3.11 14.05
C SER A 5 6.42 -3.19 12.57
N VAL A 6 6.29 -2.07 11.88
CA VAL A 6 6.63 -2.01 10.46
C VAL A 6 8.10 -2.33 10.23
N SER A 7 9.00 -1.80 11.07
CA SER A 7 10.42 -2.10 10.97
C SER A 7 10.69 -3.59 11.12
N GLU A 8 10.02 -4.22 12.05
CA GLU A 8 10.17 -5.66 12.28
C GLU A 8 9.65 -6.46 11.11
N TYR A 9 8.52 -6.03 10.54
CA TYR A 9 7.96 -6.67 9.35
C TYR A 9 8.99 -6.67 8.22
N VAL A 10 9.55 -5.51 7.93
CA VAL A 10 10.54 -5.35 6.86
C VAL A 10 11.78 -6.20 7.13
N ALA A 11 12.22 -6.26 8.37
CA ALA A 11 13.42 -7.01 8.73
C ALA A 11 13.27 -8.51 8.50
N LEU A 12 12.04 -9.02 8.52
CA LEU A 12 11.78 -10.45 8.32
C LEU A 12 11.69 -10.85 6.86
N LEU A 13 11.70 -9.89 5.95
CA LEU A 13 11.59 -10.16 4.51
C LEU A 13 12.94 -10.52 3.90
N ASN A 14 12.92 -11.26 2.80
CA ASN A 14 14.15 -11.49 2.04
C ASN A 14 14.50 -10.20 1.29
N GLU A 15 15.64 -10.20 0.62
CA GLU A 15 16.17 -8.99 -0.01
C GLU A 15 15.23 -8.42 -1.07
N GLU A 16 14.69 -9.27 -1.93
CA GLU A 16 13.80 -8.81 -2.99
C GLU A 16 12.50 -8.26 -2.44
N GLN A 17 11.91 -8.97 -1.50
CA GLN A 17 10.67 -8.51 -0.84
C GLN A 17 10.90 -7.20 -0.12
N ARG A 18 12.01 -7.10 0.60
CA ARG A 18 12.35 -5.90 1.36
C ARG A 18 12.49 -4.69 0.46
N ARG A 19 13.16 -4.86 -0.68
CA ARG A 19 13.37 -3.77 -1.61
C ARG A 19 12.04 -3.19 -2.10
N HIS A 20 11.11 -4.07 -2.49
CA HIS A 20 9.82 -3.61 -3.02
C HIS A 20 8.92 -3.03 -1.95
N VAL A 21 8.82 -3.70 -0.81
CA VAL A 21 7.98 -3.22 0.28
C VAL A 21 8.52 -1.92 0.85
N SER A 22 9.85 -1.83 1.02
CA SER A 22 10.47 -0.59 1.53
C SER A 22 10.26 0.57 0.58
N ALA A 23 10.34 0.32 -0.73
CA ALA A 23 10.09 1.37 -1.72
C ALA A 23 8.67 1.93 -1.58
N PHE A 24 7.69 1.06 -1.38
CA PHE A 24 6.33 1.51 -1.20
C PHE A 24 6.15 2.26 0.11
N ILE A 25 6.77 1.78 1.18
CA ILE A 25 6.72 2.46 2.49
C ILE A 25 7.36 3.86 2.37
N ASP A 26 8.49 3.94 1.68
CA ASP A 26 9.16 5.23 1.47
C ASP A 26 8.29 6.19 0.67
N PHE A 27 7.61 5.68 -0.35
CA PHE A 27 6.68 6.48 -1.14
C PHE A 27 5.57 7.06 -0.24
N MET A 28 4.94 6.21 0.57
CA MET A 28 3.86 6.67 1.45
C MET A 28 4.38 7.67 2.48
N SER A 29 5.57 7.43 3.02
CA SER A 29 6.14 8.33 4.02
C SER A 29 6.50 9.70 3.43
N ALA A 30 6.95 9.72 2.18
CA ALA A 30 7.32 10.97 1.53
C ALA A 30 6.10 11.78 1.10
N GLU A 31 5.08 11.10 0.57
CA GLU A 31 3.90 11.78 0.03
C GLU A 31 2.83 12.05 1.09
N TYR A 32 2.76 11.20 2.10
CA TYR A 32 1.70 11.28 3.12
C TYR A 32 2.30 11.12 4.52
N PRO A 33 3.19 12.05 4.92
CA PRO A 33 3.88 11.93 6.22
C PRO A 33 2.93 11.99 7.41
N GLN A 34 1.72 12.50 7.22
CA GLN A 34 0.72 12.54 8.28
C GLN A 34 0.09 11.18 8.55
N LEU A 35 0.26 10.22 7.64
CA LEU A 35 -0.24 8.86 7.83
C LEU A 35 0.88 8.00 8.39
N ILE A 36 0.69 7.52 9.62
CA ILE A 36 1.69 6.70 10.29
C ILE A 36 1.28 5.24 10.16
N PRO A 37 2.09 4.41 9.50
CA PRO A 37 1.71 3.01 9.30
C PRO A 37 1.81 2.20 10.58
N LYS A 38 0.93 1.22 10.71
CA LYS A 38 0.91 0.28 11.83
C LYS A 38 0.74 -1.11 11.28
N ILE A 39 1.12 -2.12 12.06
CA ILE A 39 0.85 -3.49 11.69
C ILE A 39 -0.60 -3.81 12.02
N SER A 40 -1.32 -4.25 11.00
CA SER A 40 -2.72 -4.66 11.14
C SER A 40 -2.93 -5.82 10.17
N PHE A 41 -3.60 -6.88 10.62
CA PHE A 41 -3.73 -8.10 9.83
C PHE A 41 -2.37 -8.60 9.33
N SER A 42 -1.36 -8.49 10.19
CA SER A 42 0.00 -8.96 9.93
C SER A 42 0.70 -8.24 8.77
N MET A 43 0.31 -7.02 8.48
CA MET A 43 0.96 -6.25 7.41
C MET A 43 0.96 -4.76 7.72
N PRO A 44 1.90 -3.99 7.13
CA PRO A 44 1.88 -2.54 7.28
C PRO A 44 0.61 -1.94 6.69
N MET A 45 -0.07 -1.11 7.45
CA MET A 45 -1.34 -0.51 7.02
C MET A 45 -1.39 0.96 7.39
N TRP A 46 -1.85 1.76 6.43
CA TRP A 46 -2.08 3.20 6.61
C TRP A 46 -3.58 3.41 6.66
N LEU A 47 -4.09 3.89 7.80
CA LEU A 47 -5.51 4.20 7.94
C LEU A 47 -5.79 5.58 7.37
N LEU A 48 -6.82 5.69 6.55
CA LEU A 48 -7.19 6.96 5.91
C LEU A 48 -8.15 7.77 6.79
N GLY A 49 -8.58 7.19 7.90
CA GLY A 49 -9.39 7.86 8.90
C GLY A 49 -9.05 7.26 10.24
N LYS A 50 -9.90 7.45 11.24
CA LYS A 50 -9.64 6.93 12.57
C LYS A 50 -9.88 5.45 12.70
N LYS A 51 -10.79 4.93 11.89
CA LYS A 51 -11.17 3.52 11.92
C LYS A 51 -10.94 2.88 10.56
N MET A 52 -10.74 1.56 10.57
CA MET A 52 -10.51 0.83 9.35
C MET A 52 -11.65 0.99 8.32
N TYR A 53 -12.88 1.06 8.78
CA TYR A 53 -13.99 1.20 7.86
C TYR A 53 -14.03 2.56 7.16
N GLU A 54 -13.22 3.51 7.60
CA GLU A 54 -13.10 4.82 6.95
C GLU A 54 -12.09 4.82 5.81
N GLY A 55 -11.43 3.69 5.61
CA GLY A 55 -10.53 3.51 4.49
C GLY A 55 -9.12 3.15 4.93
N TYR A 56 -8.43 2.40 4.08
CA TYR A 56 -7.04 2.04 4.35
C TYR A 56 -6.30 1.71 3.06
N VAL A 57 -4.97 1.76 3.16
CA VAL A 57 -4.04 1.23 2.16
C VAL A 57 -3.08 0.34 2.94
N ALA A 58 -2.72 -0.80 2.41
CA ALA A 58 -1.79 -1.70 3.08
C ALA A 58 -0.91 -2.41 2.07
N VAL A 59 0.20 -2.98 2.53
CA VAL A 59 1.12 -3.70 1.67
C VAL A 59 1.53 -5.01 2.35
N SER A 60 1.63 -6.06 1.57
CA SER A 60 2.13 -7.34 2.08
C SER A 60 3.02 -7.99 1.03
N ALA A 61 3.95 -8.83 1.50
CA ALA A 61 4.88 -9.53 0.62
C ALA A 61 4.50 -11.01 0.55
N ALA A 62 4.41 -11.52 -0.66
CA ALA A 62 4.23 -12.94 -0.89
C ALA A 62 5.48 -13.49 -1.58
N LYS A 63 5.49 -14.77 -1.88
CA LYS A 63 6.67 -15.42 -2.43
C LYS A 63 7.07 -14.89 -3.81
N SER A 64 6.09 -14.72 -4.70
CA SER A 64 6.36 -14.34 -6.08
C SER A 64 5.90 -12.94 -6.45
N HIS A 65 5.24 -12.24 -5.53
CA HIS A 65 4.72 -10.91 -5.78
C HIS A 65 4.52 -10.19 -4.47
N PHE A 66 4.33 -8.88 -4.53
CA PHE A 66 3.83 -8.16 -3.36
C PHE A 66 2.45 -7.61 -3.68
N SER A 67 1.65 -7.40 -2.65
CA SER A 67 0.26 -6.99 -2.82
C SER A 67 0.02 -5.66 -2.16
N ILE A 68 -0.71 -4.79 -2.84
CA ILE A 68 -1.15 -3.53 -2.25
C ILE A 68 -2.66 -3.65 -2.07
N HIS A 69 -3.11 -3.41 -0.85
CA HIS A 69 -4.49 -3.61 -0.45
C HIS A 69 -5.19 -2.28 -0.32
N PHE A 70 -6.42 -2.22 -0.80
CA PHE A 70 -7.23 -1.00 -0.75
C PHE A 70 -8.61 -1.33 -0.20
N SER A 71 -9.13 -0.43 0.61
CA SER A 71 -10.48 -0.57 1.14
C SER A 71 -11.54 -0.27 0.07
N ASP A 72 -11.19 0.52 -0.94
CA ASP A 72 -12.12 0.96 -1.98
C ASP A 72 -12.06 0.03 -3.18
N GLU A 73 -13.06 -0.84 -3.32
CA GLU A 73 -13.11 -1.79 -4.42
C GLU A 73 -13.27 -1.12 -5.77
N GLU A 74 -14.00 -0.01 -5.84
CA GLU A 74 -14.19 0.68 -7.09
C GLU A 74 -12.88 1.25 -7.62
N PHE A 75 -12.11 1.86 -6.73
CA PHE A 75 -10.78 2.34 -7.09
C PHE A 75 -9.91 1.18 -7.58
N LEU A 76 -9.94 0.07 -6.85
CA LEU A 76 -9.15 -1.10 -7.20
C LEU A 76 -9.54 -1.65 -8.58
N ASN A 77 -10.81 -1.68 -8.88
CA ASN A 77 -11.27 -2.15 -10.18
C ASN A 77 -10.76 -1.26 -11.30
N ARG A 78 -10.80 0.05 -11.12
CA ARG A 78 -10.29 0.98 -12.13
C ARG A 78 -8.78 0.85 -12.29
N LEU A 79 -8.08 0.69 -11.18
CA LEU A 79 -6.64 0.51 -11.20
C LEU A 79 -6.27 -0.76 -11.97
N SER A 80 -6.97 -1.84 -11.69
CA SER A 80 -6.73 -3.13 -12.31
C SER A 80 -6.91 -3.08 -13.84
N GLU A 81 -7.85 -2.29 -14.32
CA GLU A 81 -8.08 -2.16 -15.75
C GLU A 81 -6.89 -1.55 -16.46
N GLY A 82 -6.16 -0.70 -15.78
CA GLY A 82 -4.96 -0.07 -16.35
C GLY A 82 -3.69 -0.89 -16.17
N LEU A 83 -3.77 -2.03 -15.49
CA LEU A 83 -2.59 -2.84 -15.17
C LEU A 83 -2.83 -4.31 -15.51
N PRO A 84 -2.92 -4.64 -16.81
CA PRO A 84 -3.25 -6.02 -17.21
C PRO A 84 -2.22 -7.06 -16.78
N ALA A 85 -0.98 -6.64 -16.50
CA ALA A 85 0.06 -7.56 -16.05
C ALA A 85 -0.08 -7.94 -14.57
N CYS A 86 -0.95 -7.25 -13.84
CA CYS A 86 -1.13 -7.48 -12.42
C CYS A 86 -2.45 -8.18 -12.15
N LYS A 87 -2.43 -9.14 -11.24
CA LYS A 87 -3.64 -9.87 -10.89
C LYS A 87 -4.36 -9.16 -9.76
N LYS A 88 -5.67 -9.02 -9.91
CA LYS A 88 -6.49 -8.39 -8.89
C LYS A 88 -7.08 -9.46 -7.98
N GLY A 89 -6.92 -9.28 -6.66
CA GLY A 89 -7.65 -10.05 -5.66
C GLY A 89 -8.92 -9.32 -5.29
N LYS A 90 -9.53 -9.73 -4.18
CA LYS A 90 -10.78 -9.12 -3.75
C LYS A 90 -10.61 -7.66 -3.37
N ARG A 91 -9.55 -7.35 -2.62
CA ARG A 91 -9.25 -5.99 -2.18
C ARG A 91 -7.78 -5.67 -2.32
N CYS A 92 -7.12 -6.28 -3.28
CA CYS A 92 -5.70 -6.06 -3.48
C CYS A 92 -5.33 -6.22 -4.93
N ILE A 93 -4.18 -5.67 -5.29
CA ILE A 93 -3.57 -5.91 -6.58
C ILE A 93 -2.20 -6.52 -6.34
N ASN A 94 -1.90 -7.58 -7.07
CA ASN A 94 -0.65 -8.32 -6.92
C ASN A 94 0.32 -7.89 -7.99
N ILE A 95 1.48 -7.39 -7.57
CA ILE A 95 2.50 -6.86 -8.47
C ILE A 95 3.69 -7.79 -8.45
N PRO A 96 4.07 -8.38 -9.59
CA PRO A 96 5.24 -9.24 -9.65
C PRO A 96 6.50 -8.47 -9.23
N TYR A 97 7.40 -9.15 -8.53
CA TYR A 97 8.67 -8.53 -8.18
C TYR A 97 9.43 -8.19 -9.45
N GLY A 98 10.03 -7.01 -9.47
CA GLY A 98 10.75 -6.54 -10.64
C GLY A 98 9.91 -5.72 -11.62
N ASP A 99 8.61 -5.71 -11.45
CA ASP A 99 7.73 -4.92 -12.33
C ASP A 99 7.61 -3.49 -11.78
N GLU A 100 8.65 -2.70 -12.01
CA GLU A 100 8.70 -1.34 -11.49
C GLU A 100 7.74 -0.41 -12.21
N GLU A 101 7.45 -0.70 -13.47
CA GLU A 101 6.52 0.11 -14.23
C GLU A 101 5.11 0.05 -13.62
N SER A 102 4.67 -1.16 -13.26
CA SER A 102 3.38 -1.31 -12.60
C SER A 102 3.36 -0.65 -11.23
N LEU A 103 4.46 -0.75 -10.49
CA LEU A 103 4.54 -0.11 -9.18
C LEU A 103 4.40 1.41 -9.31
N HIS A 104 5.09 2.01 -10.27
CA HIS A 104 4.98 3.46 -10.49
C HIS A 104 3.57 3.85 -10.88
N ALA A 105 2.92 3.06 -11.74
CA ALA A 105 1.54 3.33 -12.14
C ALA A 105 0.61 3.29 -10.93
N VAL A 106 0.79 2.31 -10.05
CA VAL A 106 0.00 2.22 -8.84
C VAL A 106 0.21 3.44 -7.95
N GLU A 107 1.47 3.86 -7.79
CA GLU A 107 1.78 5.02 -6.96
C GLU A 107 1.11 6.28 -7.48
N GLU A 108 1.11 6.47 -8.80
CA GLU A 108 0.44 7.62 -9.39
C GLU A 108 -1.07 7.60 -9.14
N HIS A 109 -1.68 6.42 -9.27
CA HIS A 109 -3.10 6.28 -9.02
C HIS A 109 -3.45 6.50 -7.55
N ILE A 110 -2.57 6.07 -6.64
CA ILE A 110 -2.78 6.30 -5.22
C ILE A 110 -2.77 7.79 -4.92
N SER A 111 -1.87 8.54 -5.55
CA SER A 111 -1.82 9.98 -5.36
C SER A 111 -3.14 10.63 -5.74
N ASP A 112 -3.74 10.20 -6.85
CA ASP A 112 -5.03 10.73 -7.27
C ASP A 112 -6.15 10.32 -6.33
N PHE A 113 -6.12 9.07 -5.90
CA PHE A 113 -7.13 8.53 -5.00
C PHE A 113 -7.14 9.25 -3.66
N LEU A 114 -5.95 9.47 -3.09
CA LEU A 114 -5.85 10.05 -1.76
C LEU A 114 -6.12 11.56 -1.74
N LYS A 115 -6.16 12.21 -2.89
CA LYS A 115 -6.47 13.64 -2.94
C LYS A 115 -7.88 13.94 -2.42
N ILE A 116 -8.79 12.97 -2.48
CA ILE A 116 -10.16 13.19 -2.02
C ILE A 116 -10.30 13.08 -0.51
N TYR A 117 -9.25 12.65 0.18
CA TYR A 117 -9.31 12.46 1.63
C TYR A 117 -8.72 13.65 2.36
N HIS A 118 -9.32 13.94 3.52
CA HIS A 118 -8.80 14.96 4.43
C HIS A 118 -8.19 14.25 5.62
N PHE A 119 -6.87 14.33 5.73
CA PHE A 119 -6.17 13.64 6.80
C PHE A 119 -6.04 14.51 8.03
N GLU A 120 -6.22 13.89 9.18
CA GLU A 120 -6.01 14.56 10.44
C GLU A 120 -4.56 15.01 10.52
N GLY A 121 -4.33 16.24 10.93
CA GLY A 121 -2.99 16.80 10.96
C GLY A 121 -2.53 17.39 9.66
N SER A 122 -3.31 17.23 8.61
CA SER A 122 -3.01 17.85 7.34
C SER A 122 -3.16 19.36 7.46
N SER A 123 -2.20 20.07 6.91
CA SER A 123 -2.24 21.52 6.93
C SER A 123 -2.98 22.11 5.76
N SER A 124 -3.80 21.36 5.13
CA SER A 124 -4.50 21.73 3.93
C SER A 124 -5.49 22.86 4.12
N LEU A 125 -5.35 23.58 5.06
CA LEU A 125 -6.27 24.69 5.31
C LEU A 125 -5.81 26.02 4.87
#